data_03d8fdd9e8a2325c9b4a60df34ff1b22
#
_entry.id   03d8fdd9e8a2325c9b4a60df34ff1b22
#
_cell.length_a   1.000
_cell.length_b   1.000
_cell.length_c   1.000
_cell.angle_alpha   90.00
_cell.angle_beta   90.00
_cell.angle_gamma   90.00
#
_symmetry.space_group_name_H-M   'P 1'
#
loop_
_entity.id
_entity.type
_entity.pdbx_description
1 polymer ?
#
loop_
_entity_poly.entity_id
_entity_poly.type
_entity_poly.pdbx_seq_one_letter_code
_entity_poly.pdbx_strand_id
1 'polypeptide(L)'
;MNHLLTIDPTLIDWSRAQFALTAIYHWLFVPLTLGLAVIMGIIETIYYRTGKAFWLEASKFWQRLFGVNFAMGVATGIILEFEFGTNWSNYSWFVGDIFGAPLAVEGIVAFFMESTFVAVMFFGWEKVSRGFHLASTWLTGIGATISAWWILVANSWMQYPVGCEFNPDTVRNEMTSFAEVALSPMAIDKFFHTVISSWIVGAVFVCAVSCWYLLRGREQQLARQSIKIASIVGIVASLLAIHTGHSSAVKVAEVQPMKLAAMEGLYDGGNGVGLTMVAAISPFSQPDYAKGGEAPLRIAMPNGLSLLATSTLDGYVPGVNDILNGYTRPDGKRELSAEEKMLRGRNAITALAEYRKLKAADANDKRLPQLAEQLKKDMPYFGYGYIKDRAELVPYIPVNFYAFRVMVGVGMLLLLFFLVIGHVAWRQDITKRGRWLWMAALLMLPLAYIASEAGWIVAELGRQPWAIQDMLPTVAAVSDLKSGSVALTFFIFLVLFTLLLIAEIRIMCRVIKNYKPQIESAD
;
A
#
# COMPACT_ATOMS: atom_id res chain seq x y z
N MET A 1 18.53 19.89 -18.90
CA MET A 1 17.17 19.99 -19.47
C MET A 1 17.04 19.29 -20.81
N ASN A 2 17.97 19.42 -21.76
CA ASN A 2 17.93 18.66 -23.03
C ASN A 2 18.05 17.14 -22.83
N HIS A 3 18.62 16.66 -21.75
CA HIS A 3 18.77 15.24 -21.41
C HIS A 3 17.44 14.54 -21.10
N LEU A 4 16.46 15.24 -20.52
CA LEU A 4 15.16 14.66 -20.19
C LEU A 4 14.25 14.44 -21.41
N LEU A 5 14.50 15.16 -22.51
CA LEU A 5 13.78 14.97 -23.76
C LEU A 5 14.25 13.75 -24.58
N THR A 6 15.36 13.12 -24.16
CA THR A 6 16.02 11.99 -24.83
C THR A 6 15.96 10.69 -23.98
N ILE A 7 15.24 10.68 -22.85
CA ILE A 7 15.11 9.45 -22.05
C ILE A 7 14.38 8.40 -22.87
N ASP A 8 14.99 7.23 -22.96
CA ASP A 8 14.43 6.06 -23.62
C ASP A 8 13.14 5.62 -22.92
N PRO A 9 11.97 5.63 -23.57
CA PRO A 9 10.72 5.18 -22.97
C PRO A 9 10.81 3.77 -22.40
N THR A 10 11.61 2.89 -23.02
CA THR A 10 11.80 1.51 -22.54
C THR A 10 12.53 1.45 -21.19
N LEU A 11 13.39 2.42 -20.87
CA LEU A 11 14.02 2.54 -19.55
C LEU A 11 12.97 2.82 -18.46
N ILE A 12 12.02 3.71 -18.75
CA ILE A 12 10.95 4.06 -17.80
C ILE A 12 10.08 2.82 -17.56
N ASP A 13 9.69 2.12 -18.60
CA ASP A 13 8.85 0.93 -18.50
C ASP A 13 9.53 -0.18 -17.70
N TRP A 14 10.81 -0.46 -17.96
CA TRP A 14 11.57 -1.45 -17.18
C TRP A 14 11.76 -1.04 -15.73
N SER A 15 12.04 0.23 -15.44
CA SER A 15 12.18 0.73 -14.06
C SER A 15 10.87 0.61 -13.29
N ARG A 16 9.74 0.95 -13.92
CA ARG A 16 8.40 0.76 -13.34
C ARG A 16 8.07 -0.71 -13.12
N ALA A 17 8.36 -1.56 -14.11
CA ALA A 17 8.11 -2.99 -14.03
C ALA A 17 8.94 -3.63 -12.91
N GLN A 18 10.21 -3.26 -12.76
CA GLN A 18 11.08 -3.77 -11.68
C GLN A 18 10.59 -3.34 -10.31
N PHE A 19 10.26 -2.07 -10.12
CA PHE A 19 9.70 -1.59 -8.86
C PHE A 19 8.38 -2.30 -8.51
N ALA A 20 7.48 -2.44 -9.49
CA ALA A 20 6.23 -3.17 -9.29
C ALA A 20 6.47 -4.64 -8.92
N LEU A 21 7.41 -5.32 -9.59
CA LEU A 21 7.80 -6.69 -9.28
C LEU A 21 8.26 -6.82 -7.83
N THR A 22 9.21 -5.97 -7.42
CA THR A 22 9.79 -6.02 -6.06
C THR A 22 8.74 -5.69 -5.01
N ALA A 23 7.91 -4.67 -5.24
CA ALA A 23 6.83 -4.28 -4.33
C ALA A 23 5.78 -5.40 -4.17
N ILE A 24 5.33 -6.05 -5.27
CA ILE A 24 4.37 -7.16 -5.24
C ILE A 24 4.95 -8.34 -4.44
N TYR A 25 6.19 -8.77 -4.73
CA TYR A 25 6.79 -9.87 -3.97
C TYR A 25 7.00 -9.53 -2.50
N HIS A 26 7.47 -8.32 -2.18
CA HIS A 26 7.62 -7.88 -0.79
C HIS A 26 6.27 -7.87 -0.06
N TRP A 27 5.21 -7.43 -0.72
CA TRP A 27 3.88 -7.36 -0.15
C TRP A 27 3.22 -8.74 0.07
N LEU A 28 3.74 -9.83 -0.51
CA LEU A 28 3.29 -11.17 -0.12
C LEU A 28 3.71 -11.53 1.32
N PHE A 29 4.79 -10.94 1.85
CA PHE A 29 5.32 -11.26 3.18
C PHE A 29 4.85 -10.29 4.26
N VAL A 30 4.76 -9.00 3.95
CA VAL A 30 4.45 -7.94 4.95
C VAL A 30 3.10 -8.13 5.63
N PRO A 31 1.96 -8.32 4.93
CA PRO A 31 0.67 -8.43 5.59
C PRO A 31 0.56 -9.69 6.47
N LEU A 32 1.21 -10.78 6.07
CA LEU A 32 1.24 -11.98 6.91
C LEU A 32 2.06 -11.75 8.18
N THR A 33 3.20 -11.05 8.10
CA THR A 33 4.01 -10.66 9.27
C THR A 33 3.16 -9.85 10.27
N LEU A 34 2.55 -8.75 9.81
CA LEU A 34 1.75 -7.87 10.67
C LEU A 34 0.54 -8.57 11.28
N GLY A 35 -0.15 -9.40 10.49
CA GLY A 35 -1.33 -10.12 10.94
C GLY A 35 -1.01 -11.26 11.91
N LEU A 36 0.03 -12.05 11.63
CA LEU A 36 0.45 -13.12 12.53
C LEU A 36 1.01 -12.59 13.85
N ALA A 37 1.72 -11.46 13.85
CA ALA A 37 2.25 -10.85 15.06
C ALA A 37 1.15 -10.58 16.10
N VAL A 38 0.02 -10.03 15.67
CA VAL A 38 -1.13 -9.77 16.54
C VAL A 38 -1.73 -11.09 17.09
N ILE A 39 -1.94 -12.07 16.22
CA ILE A 39 -2.54 -13.36 16.62
C ILE A 39 -1.61 -14.10 17.58
N MET A 40 -0.30 -14.12 17.31
CA MET A 40 0.71 -14.70 18.21
C MET A 40 0.71 -14.00 19.57
N GLY A 41 0.73 -12.67 19.57
CA GLY A 41 0.68 -11.88 20.80
C GLY A 41 -0.55 -12.23 21.65
N ILE A 42 -1.72 -12.41 21.02
CA ILE A 42 -2.95 -12.83 21.72
C ILE A 42 -2.79 -14.25 22.27
N ILE A 43 -2.32 -15.22 21.49
CA ILE A 43 -2.14 -16.62 21.91
C ILE A 43 -1.16 -16.71 23.07
N GLU A 44 -0.02 -16.01 22.99
CA GLU A 44 0.97 -16.00 24.07
C GLU A 44 0.48 -15.25 25.31
N THR A 45 -0.34 -14.19 25.15
CA THR A 45 -1.01 -13.55 26.28
C THR A 45 -1.93 -14.52 27.04
N ILE A 46 -2.64 -15.40 26.30
CA ILE A 46 -3.46 -16.45 26.92
C ILE A 46 -2.57 -17.48 27.64
N TYR A 47 -1.45 -17.86 27.05
CA TYR A 47 -0.46 -18.71 27.72
C TYR A 47 0.04 -18.07 29.02
N TYR A 48 0.47 -16.81 28.97
CA TYR A 48 0.96 -16.07 30.14
C TYR A 48 -0.06 -16.05 31.31
N ARG A 49 -1.34 -15.83 30.97
CA ARG A 49 -2.42 -15.77 31.97
C ARG A 49 -2.84 -17.12 32.51
N THR A 50 -2.83 -18.16 31.67
CA THR A 50 -3.38 -19.48 32.05
C THR A 50 -2.33 -20.48 32.48
N GLY A 51 -1.08 -20.33 32.04
CA GLY A 51 0.01 -21.28 32.25
C GLY A 51 -0.17 -22.64 31.56
N LYS A 52 -1.22 -22.84 30.75
CA LYS A 52 -1.55 -24.10 30.13
C LYS A 52 -0.54 -24.45 29.03
N ALA A 53 0.01 -25.67 29.08
CA ALA A 53 0.99 -26.18 28.12
C ALA A 53 0.48 -26.16 26.67
N PHE A 54 -0.81 -26.38 26.46
CA PHE A 54 -1.44 -26.23 25.14
C PHE A 54 -1.16 -24.89 24.47
N TRP A 55 -1.31 -23.79 25.22
CA TRP A 55 -1.10 -22.44 24.68
C TRP A 55 0.38 -22.13 24.42
N LEU A 56 1.29 -22.75 25.18
CA LEU A 56 2.73 -22.69 24.92
C LEU A 56 3.06 -23.33 23.57
N GLU A 57 2.56 -24.54 23.33
CA GLU A 57 2.77 -25.25 22.07
C GLU A 57 2.12 -24.51 20.88
N ALA A 58 0.93 -23.96 21.06
CA ALA A 58 0.28 -23.14 20.05
C ALA A 58 1.11 -21.88 19.74
N SER A 59 1.66 -21.18 20.76
CA SER A 59 2.54 -20.03 20.55
C SER A 59 3.77 -20.42 19.74
N LYS A 60 4.49 -21.47 20.13
CA LYS A 60 5.67 -21.97 19.43
C LYS A 60 5.37 -22.38 17.98
N PHE A 61 4.20 -22.96 17.73
CA PHE A 61 3.78 -23.34 16.37
C PHE A 61 3.63 -22.13 15.44
N TRP A 62 2.81 -21.14 15.84
CA TRP A 62 2.58 -19.95 15.03
C TRP A 62 3.83 -19.09 14.89
N GLN A 63 4.66 -19.04 15.93
CA GLN A 63 5.94 -18.34 15.93
C GLN A 63 6.92 -18.90 14.87
N ARG A 64 6.96 -20.23 14.68
CA ARG A 64 7.80 -20.83 13.63
C ARG A 64 7.36 -20.39 12.23
N LEU A 65 6.05 -20.29 11.97
CA LEU A 65 5.53 -19.83 10.69
C LEU A 65 5.81 -18.33 10.49
N PHE A 66 5.61 -17.54 11.54
CA PHE A 66 5.97 -16.12 11.53
C PHE A 66 7.44 -15.92 11.18
N GLY A 67 8.36 -16.67 11.79
CA GLY A 67 9.80 -16.47 11.56
C GLY A 67 10.25 -16.77 10.14
N VAL A 68 9.66 -17.77 9.48
CA VAL A 68 9.95 -18.05 8.08
C VAL A 68 9.52 -16.88 7.20
N ASN A 69 8.30 -16.39 7.38
CA ASN A 69 7.75 -15.28 6.62
C ASN A 69 8.50 -13.96 6.89
N PHE A 70 8.79 -13.68 8.16
CA PHE A 70 9.51 -12.49 8.58
C PHE A 70 10.89 -12.38 7.91
N ALA A 71 11.65 -13.48 7.88
CA ALA A 71 12.97 -13.48 7.24
C ALA A 71 12.90 -13.17 5.74
N MET A 72 11.87 -13.68 5.03
CA MET A 72 11.66 -13.36 3.61
C MET A 72 11.22 -11.91 3.41
N GLY A 73 10.36 -11.40 4.30
CA GLY A 73 9.94 -10.00 4.29
C GLY A 73 11.11 -9.04 4.43
N VAL A 74 12.01 -9.27 5.39
CA VAL A 74 13.22 -8.44 5.60
C VAL A 74 14.12 -8.47 4.36
N ALA A 75 14.38 -9.67 3.79
CA ALA A 75 15.26 -9.80 2.64
C ALA A 75 14.73 -9.02 1.40
N THR A 76 13.43 -9.10 1.13
CA THR A 76 12.81 -8.40 0.00
C THR A 76 12.65 -6.90 0.25
N GLY A 77 12.43 -6.48 1.50
CA GLY A 77 12.34 -5.07 1.89
C GLY A 77 13.65 -4.32 1.67
N ILE A 78 14.78 -4.90 2.08
CA ILE A 78 16.10 -4.31 1.85
C ILE A 78 16.34 -4.08 0.34
N ILE A 79 15.96 -5.03 -0.52
CA ILE A 79 16.12 -4.88 -1.97
C ILE A 79 15.25 -3.73 -2.49
N LEU A 80 14.01 -3.60 -2.02
CA LEU A 80 13.10 -2.52 -2.41
C LEU A 80 13.67 -1.14 -2.04
N GLU A 81 14.27 -1.00 -0.87
CA GLU A 81 14.92 0.25 -0.46
C GLU A 81 16.12 0.61 -1.37
N PHE A 82 16.94 -0.36 -1.74
CA PHE A 82 18.05 -0.12 -2.66
C PHE A 82 17.61 0.36 -4.04
N GLU A 83 16.41 0.01 -4.51
CA GLU A 83 15.90 0.46 -5.80
C GLU A 83 15.72 1.98 -5.88
N PHE A 84 15.46 2.66 -4.76
CA PHE A 84 15.40 4.13 -4.74
C PHE A 84 16.74 4.78 -5.09
N GLY A 85 17.85 4.18 -4.67
CA GLY A 85 19.19 4.67 -5.02
C GLY A 85 19.67 4.24 -6.42
N THR A 86 19.21 3.10 -6.92
CA THR A 86 19.64 2.54 -8.21
C THR A 86 18.77 3.03 -9.37
N ASN A 87 17.50 2.69 -9.38
CA ASN A 87 16.60 2.93 -10.52
C ASN A 87 15.92 4.31 -10.46
N TRP A 88 15.85 4.93 -9.28
CA TRP A 88 15.09 6.14 -9.01
C TRP A 88 15.95 7.25 -8.38
N SER A 89 17.22 7.37 -8.80
CA SER A 89 18.17 8.32 -8.21
C SER A 89 17.75 9.79 -8.36
N ASN A 90 17.09 10.15 -9.48
CA ASN A 90 16.58 11.50 -9.66
C ASN A 90 15.44 11.82 -8.67
N TYR A 91 14.58 10.83 -8.39
CA TYR A 91 13.59 10.94 -7.31
C TYR A 91 14.28 11.14 -5.97
N SER A 92 15.23 10.27 -5.62
CA SER A 92 15.95 10.32 -4.34
C SER A 92 16.70 11.64 -4.16
N TRP A 93 17.26 12.19 -5.23
CA TRP A 93 17.86 13.53 -5.22
C TRP A 93 16.82 14.62 -4.96
N PHE A 94 15.69 14.57 -5.65
CA PHE A 94 14.65 15.61 -5.59
C PHE A 94 13.97 15.71 -4.22
N VAL A 95 13.80 14.59 -3.52
CA VAL A 95 13.15 14.54 -2.20
C VAL A 95 14.11 14.59 -1.01
N GLY A 96 15.36 14.20 -1.20
CA GLY A 96 16.44 14.31 -0.23
C GLY A 96 16.07 13.84 1.18
N ASP A 97 16.05 14.79 2.11
CA ASP A 97 15.78 14.60 3.53
C ASP A 97 14.30 14.23 3.84
N ILE A 98 13.36 14.63 3.00
CA ILE A 98 11.93 14.32 3.20
C ILE A 98 11.67 12.82 3.14
N PHE A 99 12.37 12.11 2.25
CA PHE A 99 12.30 10.65 2.14
C PHE A 99 13.31 9.97 3.07
N GLY A 100 14.52 10.52 3.17
CA GLY A 100 15.61 9.94 3.95
C GLY A 100 15.37 9.97 5.47
N ALA A 101 14.69 11.00 6.01
CA ALA A 101 14.43 11.08 7.44
C ALA A 101 13.48 9.98 7.96
N PRO A 102 12.32 9.71 7.34
CA PRO A 102 11.48 8.56 7.68
C PRO A 102 12.23 7.23 7.64
N LEU A 103 13.00 6.96 6.58
CA LEU A 103 13.76 5.72 6.43
C LEU A 103 14.87 5.59 7.48
N ALA A 104 15.54 6.69 7.83
CA ALA A 104 16.56 6.68 8.89
C ALA A 104 15.94 6.35 10.25
N VAL A 105 14.78 6.93 10.59
CA VAL A 105 14.06 6.62 11.83
C VAL A 105 13.58 5.17 11.82
N GLU A 106 13.07 4.67 10.71
CA GLU A 106 12.72 3.26 10.53
C GLU A 106 13.91 2.34 10.85
N GLY A 107 15.04 2.56 10.21
CA GLY A 107 16.25 1.77 10.44
C GLY A 107 16.74 1.79 11.88
N ILE A 108 16.76 2.98 12.51
CA ILE A 108 17.26 3.13 13.89
C ILE A 108 16.27 2.58 14.92
N VAL A 109 14.98 2.87 14.80
CA VAL A 109 13.99 2.53 15.84
C VAL A 109 13.37 1.17 15.57
N ALA A 110 12.78 0.98 14.39
CA ALA A 110 12.01 -0.23 14.09
C ALA A 110 12.93 -1.44 13.90
N PHE A 111 13.91 -1.36 13.03
CA PHE A 111 14.79 -2.50 12.71
C PHE A 111 15.63 -2.97 13.90
N PHE A 112 16.18 -2.05 14.71
CA PHE A 112 16.90 -2.45 15.93
C PHE A 112 15.97 -3.08 16.97
N MET A 113 14.75 -2.57 17.12
CA MET A 113 13.76 -3.15 18.00
C MET A 113 13.35 -4.56 17.54
N GLU A 114 13.06 -4.71 16.25
CA GLU A 114 12.72 -6.00 15.66
C GLU A 114 13.84 -7.02 15.84
N SER A 115 15.06 -6.71 15.42
CA SER A 115 16.18 -7.64 15.47
C SER A 115 16.50 -8.08 16.90
N THR A 116 16.39 -7.19 17.87
CA THR A 116 16.63 -7.50 19.29
C THR A 116 15.54 -8.42 19.84
N PHE A 117 14.28 -8.07 19.67
CA PHE A 117 13.18 -8.82 20.30
C PHE A 117 12.80 -10.09 19.54
N VAL A 118 13.02 -10.16 18.22
CA VAL A 118 12.95 -11.41 17.46
C VAL A 118 13.89 -12.46 18.02
N ALA A 119 15.13 -12.09 18.33
CA ALA A 119 16.10 -13.03 18.92
C ALA A 119 15.61 -13.57 20.28
N VAL A 120 15.10 -12.70 21.15
CA VAL A 120 14.50 -13.12 22.44
C VAL A 120 13.27 -13.98 22.21
N MET A 121 12.38 -13.61 21.30
CA MET A 121 11.18 -14.34 20.97
C MET A 121 11.49 -15.78 20.52
N PHE A 122 12.52 -16.02 19.70
CA PHE A 122 12.87 -17.37 19.24
C PHE A 122 13.70 -18.17 20.23
N PHE A 123 14.65 -17.53 20.92
CA PHE A 123 15.66 -18.23 21.73
C PHE A 123 15.49 -18.01 23.24
N GLY A 124 14.50 -17.23 23.66
CA GLY A 124 14.30 -16.81 25.04
C GLY A 124 13.41 -17.72 25.89
N TRP A 125 12.69 -18.69 25.32
CA TRP A 125 11.68 -19.48 26.02
C TRP A 125 12.08 -20.05 27.38
N GLU A 126 13.33 -20.50 27.50
CA GLU A 126 13.89 -21.07 28.74
C GLU A 126 14.93 -20.15 29.42
N LYS A 127 15.23 -19.00 28.81
CA LYS A 127 16.31 -18.09 29.26
C LYS A 127 15.81 -16.84 29.95
N VAL A 128 14.57 -16.45 29.69
CA VAL A 128 14.00 -15.21 30.26
C VAL A 128 12.68 -15.50 30.96
N SER A 129 12.21 -14.57 31.79
CA SER A 129 10.89 -14.71 32.42
C SER A 129 9.76 -14.73 31.39
N ARG A 130 8.66 -15.42 31.71
CA ARG A 130 7.47 -15.48 30.82
C ARG A 130 6.93 -14.10 30.45
N GLY A 131 6.96 -13.16 31.37
CA GLY A 131 6.51 -11.79 31.13
C GLY A 131 7.42 -11.04 30.15
N PHE A 132 8.75 -11.21 30.27
CA PHE A 132 9.69 -10.59 29.34
C PHE A 132 9.62 -11.23 27.95
N HIS A 133 9.39 -12.56 27.87
CA HIS A 133 9.18 -13.24 26.60
C HIS A 133 7.92 -12.72 25.88
N LEU A 134 6.79 -12.64 26.60
CA LEU A 134 5.56 -12.05 26.06
C LEU A 134 5.75 -10.60 25.60
N ALA A 135 6.45 -9.79 26.40
CA ALA A 135 6.78 -8.43 25.99
C ALA A 135 7.60 -8.40 24.70
N SER A 136 8.57 -9.33 24.55
CA SER A 136 9.39 -9.42 23.34
C SER A 136 8.57 -9.82 22.11
N THR A 137 7.59 -10.71 22.24
CA THR A 137 6.66 -11.05 21.16
C THR A 137 5.82 -9.85 20.71
N TRP A 138 5.25 -9.09 21.66
CA TRP A 138 4.53 -7.88 21.33
C TRP A 138 5.43 -6.77 20.76
N LEU A 139 6.63 -6.58 21.30
CA LEU A 139 7.59 -5.59 20.81
C LEU A 139 8.10 -5.90 19.40
N THR A 140 8.24 -7.18 19.05
CA THR A 140 8.51 -7.59 17.66
C THR A 140 7.38 -7.14 16.72
N GLY A 141 6.12 -7.40 17.08
CA GLY A 141 4.97 -6.98 16.28
C GLY A 141 4.79 -5.45 16.23
N ILE A 142 5.08 -4.76 17.33
CA ILE A 142 5.08 -3.29 17.38
C ILE A 142 6.21 -2.73 16.51
N GLY A 143 7.40 -3.34 16.52
CA GLY A 143 8.52 -2.95 15.66
C GLY A 143 8.13 -3.01 14.19
N ALA A 144 7.59 -4.15 13.74
CA ALA A 144 7.08 -4.30 12.37
C ALA A 144 5.98 -3.27 12.03
N THR A 145 5.14 -2.92 13.00
CA THR A 145 4.10 -1.91 12.82
C THR A 145 4.69 -0.49 12.72
N ILE A 146 5.74 -0.18 13.49
CA ILE A 146 6.46 1.11 13.40
C ILE A 146 7.24 1.20 12.09
N SER A 147 7.85 0.11 11.62
CA SER A 147 8.45 0.05 10.28
C SER A 147 7.40 0.38 9.21
N ALA A 148 6.24 -0.27 9.24
CA ALA A 148 5.13 0.05 8.34
C ALA A 148 4.68 1.52 8.43
N TRP A 149 4.72 2.16 9.61
CA TRP A 149 4.41 3.58 9.74
C TRP A 149 5.36 4.44 8.89
N TRP A 150 6.66 4.28 9.05
CA TRP A 150 7.62 5.15 8.40
C TRP A 150 7.65 5.00 6.88
N ILE A 151 7.58 3.78 6.36
CA ILE A 151 7.50 3.58 4.92
C ILE A 151 6.16 4.10 4.33
N LEU A 152 5.06 4.02 5.08
CA LEU A 152 3.78 4.57 4.66
C LEU A 152 3.72 6.10 4.77
N VAL A 153 4.46 6.72 5.69
CA VAL A 153 4.68 8.17 5.70
C VAL A 153 5.35 8.61 4.41
N ALA A 154 6.45 7.97 4.02
CA ALA A 154 7.14 8.26 2.77
C ALA A 154 6.23 8.06 1.53
N ASN A 155 5.52 6.93 1.46
CA ASN A 155 4.57 6.64 0.37
C ASN A 155 3.40 7.63 0.32
N SER A 156 2.88 8.04 1.48
CA SER A 156 1.78 9.01 1.56
C SER A 156 2.21 10.40 1.13
N TRP A 157 3.42 10.80 1.51
CA TRP A 157 3.99 12.07 1.08
C TRP A 157 4.12 12.15 -0.45
N MET A 158 4.51 11.06 -1.12
CA MET A 158 4.54 11.01 -2.60
C MET A 158 3.17 11.29 -3.23
N GLN A 159 2.08 11.01 -2.53
CA GLN A 159 0.69 11.20 -3.01
C GLN A 159 0.06 12.50 -2.51
N TYR A 160 0.57 13.06 -1.43
CA TYR A 160 0.15 14.33 -0.84
C TYR A 160 1.37 15.04 -0.24
N PRO A 161 2.18 15.74 -1.06
CA PRO A 161 3.40 16.39 -0.61
C PRO A 161 3.08 17.64 0.24
N VAL A 162 3.30 17.51 1.55
CA VAL A 162 3.12 18.57 2.55
C VAL A 162 4.37 18.72 3.41
N GLY A 163 4.49 19.84 4.15
CA GLY A 163 5.62 20.08 5.06
C GLY A 163 6.96 20.25 4.34
N CYS A 164 6.94 20.71 3.11
CA CYS A 164 8.13 20.95 2.30
C CYS A 164 8.00 22.23 1.46
N GLU A 165 9.13 22.78 1.06
CA GLU A 165 9.23 23.90 0.14
C GLU A 165 10.33 23.64 -0.91
N PHE A 166 10.07 24.05 -2.16
CA PHE A 166 11.04 23.90 -3.22
C PHE A 166 12.14 24.97 -3.10
N ASN A 167 13.40 24.53 -3.06
CA ASN A 167 14.55 25.40 -3.07
C ASN A 167 15.14 25.49 -4.50
N PRO A 168 15.05 26.65 -5.19
CA PRO A 168 15.55 26.81 -6.55
C PRO A 168 17.08 26.74 -6.65
N ASP A 169 17.82 26.93 -5.56
CA ASP A 169 19.26 26.87 -5.54
C ASP A 169 19.78 25.43 -5.58
N THR A 170 19.15 24.55 -4.84
CA THR A 170 19.49 23.12 -4.76
C THR A 170 18.73 22.29 -5.78
N VAL A 171 17.63 22.83 -6.34
CA VAL A 171 16.67 22.11 -7.22
C VAL A 171 16.06 20.90 -6.51
N ARG A 172 15.72 21.09 -5.22
CA ARG A 172 15.18 20.03 -4.35
C ARG A 172 13.96 20.54 -3.59
N ASN A 173 13.07 19.65 -3.23
CA ASN A 173 12.16 19.90 -2.13
C ASN A 173 12.89 19.69 -0.82
N GLU A 174 12.82 20.68 0.05
CA GLU A 174 13.44 20.65 1.37
C GLU A 174 12.36 20.60 2.44
N MET A 175 12.58 19.80 3.47
CA MET A 175 11.62 19.61 4.54
C MET A 175 11.55 20.88 5.41
N THR A 176 10.34 21.44 5.55
CA THR A 176 10.07 22.61 6.42
C THR A 176 9.44 22.18 7.74
N SER A 177 8.72 21.06 7.76
CA SER A 177 8.03 20.57 8.95
C SER A 177 7.98 19.02 8.97
N PHE A 178 8.82 18.42 9.79
CA PHE A 178 8.80 16.96 9.99
C PHE A 178 7.45 16.47 10.52
N ALA A 179 6.82 17.24 11.40
CA ALA A 179 5.53 16.86 11.98
C ALA A 179 4.42 16.82 10.90
N GLU A 180 4.39 17.78 9.97
CA GLU A 180 3.43 17.78 8.87
C GLU A 180 3.66 16.61 7.91
N VAL A 181 4.92 16.24 7.65
CA VAL A 181 5.26 15.06 6.85
C VAL A 181 4.81 13.79 7.56
N ALA A 182 5.25 13.60 8.82
CA ALA A 182 5.02 12.38 9.57
C ALA A 182 3.55 12.17 9.96
N LEU A 183 2.83 13.24 10.31
CA LEU A 183 1.46 13.17 10.82
C LEU A 183 0.43 13.71 9.81
N SER A 184 0.76 13.67 8.50
CA SER A 184 -0.21 14.08 7.49
C SER A 184 -1.48 13.22 7.56
N PRO A 185 -2.67 13.79 7.34
CA PRO A 185 -3.92 13.00 7.35
C PRO A 185 -3.87 11.82 6.39
N MET A 186 -3.22 11.97 5.23
CA MET A 186 -3.04 10.89 4.26
C MET A 186 -2.16 9.76 4.82
N ALA A 187 -1.09 10.07 5.56
CA ALA A 187 -0.23 9.07 6.19
C ALA A 187 -0.97 8.27 7.26
N ILE A 188 -1.76 8.96 8.09
CA ILE A 188 -2.58 8.34 9.13
C ILE A 188 -3.60 7.38 8.52
N ASP A 189 -4.39 7.84 7.54
CA ASP A 189 -5.42 7.02 6.90
C ASP A 189 -4.82 5.80 6.20
N LYS A 190 -3.74 5.97 5.45
CA LYS A 190 -3.06 4.87 4.76
C LYS A 190 -2.47 3.86 5.74
N PHE A 191 -1.84 4.33 6.81
CA PHE A 191 -1.28 3.45 7.81
C PHE A 191 -2.34 2.55 8.44
N PHE A 192 -3.41 3.14 8.96
CA PHE A 192 -4.46 2.33 9.58
C PHE A 192 -5.12 1.38 8.59
N HIS A 193 -5.44 1.83 7.37
CA HIS A 193 -6.04 0.96 6.37
C HIS A 193 -5.13 -0.21 5.99
N THR A 194 -3.84 0.05 5.79
CA THR A 194 -2.84 -0.94 5.38
C THR A 194 -2.55 -1.96 6.49
N VAL A 195 -2.34 -1.50 7.73
CA VAL A 195 -2.06 -2.40 8.87
C VAL A 195 -3.28 -3.25 9.22
N ILE A 196 -4.46 -2.65 9.24
CA ILE A 196 -5.70 -3.36 9.54
C ILE A 196 -6.03 -4.39 8.46
N SER A 197 -5.84 -4.07 7.18
CA SER A 197 -6.00 -5.04 6.09
C SER A 197 -4.99 -6.21 6.19
N SER A 198 -3.80 -5.95 6.69
CA SER A 198 -2.80 -6.99 6.97
C SER A 198 -3.26 -7.96 8.08
N TRP A 199 -3.99 -7.48 9.09
CA TRP A 199 -4.58 -8.36 10.10
C TRP A 199 -5.63 -9.30 9.51
N ILE A 200 -6.37 -8.87 8.48
CA ILE A 200 -7.30 -9.72 7.73
C ILE A 200 -6.54 -10.88 7.06
N VAL A 201 -5.43 -10.59 6.38
CA VAL A 201 -4.60 -11.62 5.73
C VAL A 201 -4.08 -12.64 6.76
N GLY A 202 -3.54 -12.17 7.89
CA GLY A 202 -3.08 -13.05 8.98
C GLY A 202 -4.20 -13.91 9.55
N ALA A 203 -5.38 -13.34 9.76
CA ALA A 203 -6.55 -14.07 10.26
C ALA A 203 -7.02 -15.14 9.27
N VAL A 204 -7.07 -14.83 7.96
CA VAL A 204 -7.39 -15.82 6.92
C VAL A 204 -6.35 -16.92 6.87
N PHE A 205 -5.05 -16.61 6.95
CA PHE A 205 -3.98 -17.59 6.97
C PHE A 205 -4.14 -18.58 8.14
N VAL A 206 -4.40 -18.07 9.35
CA VAL A 206 -4.63 -18.91 10.53
C VAL A 206 -5.87 -19.77 10.36
N CYS A 207 -6.97 -19.25 9.81
CA CYS A 207 -8.15 -20.05 9.49
C CYS A 207 -7.85 -21.13 8.45
N ALA A 208 -7.12 -20.82 7.39
CA ALA A 208 -6.77 -21.75 6.31
C ALA A 208 -5.91 -22.90 6.82
N VAL A 209 -4.82 -22.63 7.55
CA VAL A 209 -3.96 -23.66 8.15
C VAL A 209 -4.75 -24.53 9.13
N SER A 210 -5.56 -23.91 9.97
CA SER A 210 -6.41 -24.63 10.94
C SER A 210 -7.44 -25.53 10.23
N CYS A 211 -8.10 -25.05 9.21
CA CYS A 211 -9.05 -25.83 8.41
C CYS A 211 -8.36 -26.96 7.64
N TRP A 212 -7.11 -26.75 7.20
CA TRP A 212 -6.33 -27.84 6.61
C TRP A 212 -6.10 -28.98 7.61
N TYR A 213 -5.81 -28.67 8.91
CA TYR A 213 -5.72 -29.71 9.95
C TYR A 213 -7.05 -30.45 10.14
N LEU A 214 -8.18 -29.73 10.15
CA LEU A 214 -9.51 -30.36 10.25
C LEU A 214 -9.81 -31.28 9.06
N LEU A 215 -9.44 -30.88 7.84
CA LEU A 215 -9.58 -31.71 6.63
C LEU A 215 -8.75 -33.00 6.73
N ARG A 216 -7.63 -32.99 7.45
CA ARG A 216 -6.75 -34.13 7.68
C ARG A 216 -7.09 -34.93 8.95
N GLY A 217 -8.07 -34.49 9.74
CA GLY A 217 -8.42 -35.09 11.01
C GLY A 217 -7.36 -34.94 12.10
N ARG A 218 -6.45 -33.95 11.97
CA ARG A 218 -5.30 -33.74 12.87
C ARG A 218 -5.47 -32.44 13.66
N GLU A 219 -4.78 -32.35 14.81
CA GLU A 219 -4.62 -31.14 15.62
C GLU A 219 -5.93 -30.35 15.83
N GLN A 220 -7.04 -31.09 16.10
CA GLN A 220 -8.38 -30.49 16.12
C GLN A 220 -8.53 -29.43 17.21
N GLN A 221 -7.87 -29.60 18.36
CA GLN A 221 -7.92 -28.60 19.45
C GLN A 221 -7.20 -27.32 19.04
N LEU A 222 -5.98 -27.43 18.47
CA LEU A 222 -5.22 -26.29 17.96
C LEU A 222 -6.04 -25.55 16.89
N ALA A 223 -6.59 -26.29 15.92
CA ALA A 223 -7.40 -25.72 14.84
C ALA A 223 -8.63 -24.97 15.39
N ARG A 224 -9.39 -25.59 16.28
CA ARG A 224 -10.60 -25.00 16.88
C ARG A 224 -10.28 -23.70 17.63
N GLN A 225 -9.25 -23.70 18.48
CA GLN A 225 -8.91 -22.52 19.28
C GLN A 225 -8.31 -21.41 18.41
N SER A 226 -7.46 -21.75 17.43
CA SER A 226 -6.88 -20.78 16.50
C SER A 226 -7.96 -20.13 15.63
N ILE A 227 -8.95 -20.88 15.12
CA ILE A 227 -10.07 -20.31 14.34
C ILE A 227 -10.90 -19.35 15.21
N LYS A 228 -11.14 -19.66 16.48
CA LYS A 228 -11.86 -18.75 17.38
C LYS A 228 -11.17 -17.40 17.51
N ILE A 229 -9.86 -17.38 17.72
CA ILE A 229 -9.07 -16.15 17.84
C ILE A 229 -9.05 -15.43 16.49
N ALA A 230 -8.70 -16.14 15.42
CA ALA A 230 -8.58 -15.57 14.08
C ALA A 230 -9.91 -15.00 13.57
N SER A 231 -11.05 -15.63 13.85
CA SER A 231 -12.37 -15.11 13.43
C SER A 231 -12.71 -13.79 14.13
N ILE A 232 -12.37 -13.62 15.41
CA ILE A 232 -12.58 -12.34 16.11
C ILE A 232 -11.68 -11.26 15.52
N VAL A 233 -10.38 -11.55 15.35
CA VAL A 233 -9.43 -10.62 14.74
C VAL A 233 -9.89 -10.23 13.34
N GLY A 234 -10.30 -11.21 12.52
CA GLY A 234 -10.78 -10.99 11.16
C GLY A 234 -12.05 -10.14 11.09
N ILE A 235 -13.05 -10.38 11.96
CA ILE A 235 -14.28 -9.58 12.03
C ILE A 235 -13.94 -8.14 12.40
N VAL A 236 -13.19 -7.95 13.50
CA VAL A 236 -12.82 -6.60 13.98
C VAL A 236 -12.00 -5.87 12.92
N ALA A 237 -11.00 -6.52 12.34
CA ALA A 237 -10.18 -5.93 11.29
C ALA A 237 -11.01 -5.58 10.04
N SER A 238 -11.94 -6.44 9.61
CA SER A 238 -12.80 -6.14 8.45
C SER A 238 -13.71 -4.94 8.68
N LEU A 239 -14.31 -4.80 9.86
CA LEU A 239 -15.13 -3.64 10.20
C LEU A 239 -14.31 -2.34 10.26
N LEU A 240 -13.11 -2.41 10.85
CA LEU A 240 -12.19 -1.28 10.87
C LEU A 240 -11.67 -0.93 9.46
N ALA A 241 -11.42 -1.95 8.59
CA ALA A 241 -11.00 -1.72 7.21
C ALA A 241 -12.09 -1.01 6.38
N ILE A 242 -13.38 -1.29 6.61
CA ILE A 242 -14.48 -0.55 6.00
C ILE A 242 -14.45 0.92 6.42
N HIS A 243 -14.28 1.19 7.70
CA HIS A 243 -14.21 2.57 8.22
C HIS A 243 -13.00 3.34 7.67
N THR A 244 -11.80 2.76 7.75
CA THR A 244 -10.57 3.39 7.24
C THR A 244 -10.57 3.48 5.72
N GLY A 245 -11.21 2.55 5.02
CA GLY A 245 -11.40 2.60 3.57
C GLY A 245 -12.27 3.77 3.14
N HIS A 246 -13.36 4.05 3.87
CA HIS A 246 -14.19 5.24 3.63
C HIS A 246 -13.39 6.53 3.87
N SER A 247 -12.69 6.66 5.00
CA SER A 247 -11.83 7.81 5.29
C SER A 247 -10.78 8.03 4.18
N SER A 248 -10.13 6.95 3.74
CA SER A 248 -9.15 7.00 2.65
C SER A 248 -9.78 7.45 1.32
N ALA A 249 -11.01 7.01 1.00
CA ALA A 249 -11.69 7.43 -0.22
C ALA A 249 -12.02 8.92 -0.23
N VAL A 250 -12.48 9.47 0.91
CA VAL A 250 -12.70 10.92 1.08
C VAL A 250 -11.40 11.69 0.85
N LYS A 251 -10.28 11.23 1.42
CA LYS A 251 -8.98 11.90 1.21
C LYS A 251 -8.49 11.79 -0.23
N VAL A 252 -8.67 10.66 -0.89
CA VAL A 252 -8.35 10.50 -2.31
C VAL A 252 -9.21 11.43 -3.17
N ALA A 253 -10.50 11.58 -2.88
CA ALA A 253 -11.38 12.52 -3.58
C ALA A 253 -10.88 13.97 -3.46
N GLU A 254 -10.39 14.34 -2.28
CA GLU A 254 -9.92 15.69 -1.96
C GLU A 254 -8.58 16.02 -2.63
N VAL A 255 -7.60 15.09 -2.59
CA VAL A 255 -6.21 15.38 -2.98
C VAL A 255 -5.78 14.73 -4.30
N GLN A 256 -6.46 13.68 -4.75
CA GLN A 256 -6.17 12.93 -5.99
C GLN A 256 -7.44 12.66 -6.79
N PRO A 257 -8.23 13.66 -7.19
CA PRO A 257 -9.53 13.46 -7.84
C PRO A 257 -9.42 12.64 -9.14
N MET A 258 -8.33 12.75 -9.91
CA MET A 258 -8.12 11.95 -11.12
C MET A 258 -7.99 10.45 -10.80
N LYS A 259 -7.36 10.09 -9.68
CA LYS A 259 -7.31 8.70 -9.21
C LYS A 259 -8.72 8.18 -8.90
N LEU A 260 -9.52 8.98 -8.18
CA LEU A 260 -10.90 8.60 -7.87
C LEU A 260 -11.71 8.41 -9.15
N ALA A 261 -11.65 9.36 -10.09
CA ALA A 261 -12.35 9.28 -11.36
C ALA A 261 -11.94 8.03 -12.18
N ALA A 262 -10.63 7.72 -12.21
CA ALA A 262 -10.11 6.54 -12.91
C ALA A 262 -10.56 5.23 -12.25
N MET A 263 -10.48 5.12 -10.92
CA MET A 263 -10.89 3.88 -10.23
C MET A 263 -12.41 3.67 -10.24
N GLU A 264 -13.19 4.72 -10.43
CA GLU A 264 -14.64 4.64 -10.56
C GLU A 264 -15.13 4.54 -12.01
N GLY A 265 -14.25 4.76 -13.00
CA GLY A 265 -14.63 4.84 -14.39
C GLY A 265 -15.61 5.99 -14.64
N LEU A 266 -15.44 7.09 -13.88
CA LEU A 266 -16.27 8.28 -13.94
C LEU A 266 -15.71 9.24 -15.00
N TYR A 267 -16.35 9.32 -16.14
CA TYR A 267 -15.89 10.17 -17.25
C TYR A 267 -16.34 11.62 -17.06
N ASP A 268 -17.61 11.83 -16.76
CA ASP A 268 -18.19 13.14 -16.46
C ASP A 268 -18.67 13.16 -15.01
N GLY A 269 -18.38 14.24 -14.29
CA GLY A 269 -18.76 14.42 -12.91
C GLY A 269 -20.19 14.90 -12.72
N GLY A 270 -20.58 15.03 -11.47
CA GLY A 270 -21.91 15.50 -11.11
C GLY A 270 -22.20 15.47 -9.62
N ASN A 271 -23.42 15.83 -9.29
CA ASN A 271 -23.98 15.72 -7.95
C ASN A 271 -24.75 14.41 -7.83
N GLY A 272 -24.73 13.78 -6.65
CA GLY A 272 -25.50 12.55 -6.43
C GLY A 272 -25.03 11.37 -7.29
N VAL A 273 -23.74 11.29 -7.60
CA VAL A 273 -23.19 10.25 -8.49
C VAL A 273 -23.30 8.87 -7.85
N GLY A 274 -23.77 7.90 -8.63
CA GLY A 274 -23.86 6.50 -8.19
C GLY A 274 -22.52 5.81 -8.13
N LEU A 275 -22.29 4.98 -7.08
CA LEU A 275 -21.14 4.09 -6.97
C LEU A 275 -21.30 2.91 -7.92
N THR A 276 -20.44 2.79 -8.90
CA THR A 276 -20.47 1.69 -9.87
C THR A 276 -20.05 0.39 -9.21
N MET A 277 -20.97 -0.58 -9.12
CA MET A 277 -20.70 -1.92 -8.60
C MET A 277 -20.08 -2.82 -9.68
N VAL A 278 -20.69 -2.81 -10.85
CA VAL A 278 -20.28 -3.59 -12.03
C VAL A 278 -20.44 -2.72 -13.28
N ALA A 279 -19.47 -2.81 -14.19
CA ALA A 279 -19.58 -2.27 -15.54
C ALA A 279 -18.64 -3.05 -16.48
N ALA A 280 -18.94 -3.04 -17.77
CA ALA A 280 -18.11 -3.68 -18.80
C ALA A 280 -17.16 -2.66 -19.42
N ILE A 281 -15.95 -2.56 -18.87
CA ILE A 281 -14.87 -1.76 -19.45
C ILE A 281 -13.87 -2.73 -20.08
N SER A 282 -13.45 -2.49 -21.34
CA SER A 282 -12.41 -3.33 -21.97
C SER A 282 -11.14 -3.35 -21.12
N PRO A 283 -10.61 -4.51 -20.71
CA PRO A 283 -9.38 -4.56 -19.91
C PRO A 283 -8.11 -4.27 -20.72
N PHE A 284 -8.21 -4.27 -22.07
CA PHE A 284 -7.06 -4.19 -22.98
C PHE A 284 -6.88 -2.83 -23.65
N SER A 285 -7.79 -1.89 -23.44
CA SER A 285 -7.75 -0.56 -24.03
C SER A 285 -8.32 0.49 -23.10
N GLN A 286 -7.69 1.68 -23.10
CA GLN A 286 -8.24 2.85 -22.43
C GLN A 286 -9.61 3.17 -23.05
N PRO A 287 -10.67 3.38 -22.25
CA PRO A 287 -11.96 3.77 -22.77
C PRO A 287 -11.90 5.18 -23.39
N ASP A 288 -12.77 5.43 -24.35
CA ASP A 288 -12.91 6.76 -24.95
C ASP A 288 -13.73 7.69 -24.01
N TYR A 289 -13.08 8.08 -22.90
CA TYR A 289 -13.70 8.94 -21.90
C TYR A 289 -14.05 10.33 -22.44
N ALA A 290 -13.38 10.79 -23.54
CA ALA A 290 -13.64 12.08 -24.14
C ALA A 290 -15.06 12.20 -24.73
N LYS A 291 -15.68 11.08 -25.11
CA LYS A 291 -17.09 11.06 -25.52
C LYS A 291 -18.07 11.28 -24.38
N GLY A 292 -17.60 11.20 -23.14
CA GLY A 292 -18.46 11.28 -21.98
C GLY A 292 -19.40 10.09 -21.82
N GLY A 293 -20.37 10.21 -20.92
CA GLY A 293 -21.37 9.19 -20.66
C GLY A 293 -20.92 8.13 -19.66
N GLU A 294 -21.62 7.01 -19.64
CA GLU A 294 -21.42 5.93 -18.68
C GLU A 294 -20.81 4.69 -19.34
N ALA A 295 -20.03 3.93 -18.56
CA ALA A 295 -19.51 2.65 -19.01
C ALA A 295 -20.67 1.66 -19.34
N PRO A 296 -20.52 0.79 -20.36
CA PRO A 296 -21.54 -0.17 -20.74
C PRO A 296 -21.90 -1.14 -19.60
N LEU A 297 -23.14 -1.60 -19.57
CA LEU A 297 -23.67 -2.57 -18.58
C LEU A 297 -23.43 -2.14 -17.12
N ARG A 298 -23.52 -0.84 -16.86
CA ARG A 298 -23.30 -0.28 -15.52
C ARG A 298 -24.45 -0.62 -14.58
N ILE A 299 -24.10 -1.24 -13.45
CA ILE A 299 -24.95 -1.40 -12.27
C ILE A 299 -24.34 -0.54 -11.16
N ALA A 300 -25.08 0.45 -10.67
CA ALA A 300 -24.59 1.37 -9.68
C ALA A 300 -25.55 1.53 -8.50
N MET A 301 -24.99 1.74 -7.31
CA MET A 301 -25.76 2.14 -6.13
C MET A 301 -26.00 3.66 -6.22
N PRO A 302 -27.26 4.12 -6.28
CA PRO A 302 -27.57 5.55 -6.40
C PRO A 302 -26.91 6.37 -5.28
N ASN A 303 -26.36 7.54 -5.61
CA ASN A 303 -25.68 8.47 -4.70
C ASN A 303 -24.48 7.88 -3.94
N GLY A 304 -24.13 6.63 -4.20
CA GLY A 304 -23.10 5.91 -3.42
C GLY A 304 -21.70 6.48 -3.59
N LEU A 305 -21.35 6.97 -4.78
CA LEU A 305 -20.04 7.58 -4.99
C LEU A 305 -19.95 8.98 -4.35
N SER A 306 -20.99 9.79 -4.44
CA SER A 306 -21.05 11.05 -3.72
C SER A 306 -20.92 10.84 -2.20
N LEU A 307 -21.63 9.87 -1.65
CA LEU A 307 -21.49 9.50 -0.23
C LEU A 307 -20.06 9.04 0.12
N LEU A 308 -19.45 8.20 -0.71
CA LEU A 308 -18.10 7.68 -0.50
C LEU A 308 -17.03 8.79 -0.56
N ALA A 309 -17.17 9.71 -1.52
CA ALA A 309 -16.16 10.73 -1.81
C ALA A 309 -16.29 11.99 -0.94
N THR A 310 -17.52 12.36 -0.56
CA THR A 310 -17.82 13.65 0.11
C THR A 310 -18.53 13.50 1.45
N SER A 311 -18.84 12.27 1.86
CA SER A 311 -19.67 11.98 3.05
C SER A 311 -21.09 12.60 2.99
N THR A 312 -21.54 13.01 1.79
CA THR A 312 -22.88 13.55 1.55
C THR A 312 -23.52 12.85 0.33
N LEU A 313 -24.86 12.72 0.31
CA LEU A 313 -25.55 12.00 -0.75
C LEU A 313 -25.60 12.75 -2.09
N ASP A 314 -25.47 14.06 -2.06
CA ASP A 314 -25.57 14.98 -3.20
C ASP A 314 -24.26 15.73 -3.50
N GLY A 315 -23.15 15.35 -2.84
CA GLY A 315 -21.86 15.97 -3.04
C GLY A 315 -21.36 15.87 -4.48
N TYR A 316 -20.76 16.94 -4.99
CA TYR A 316 -20.18 16.94 -6.33
C TYR A 316 -18.90 16.12 -6.39
N VAL A 317 -18.81 15.24 -7.39
CA VAL A 317 -17.63 14.42 -7.67
C VAL A 317 -17.18 14.71 -9.10
N PRO A 318 -15.94 15.23 -9.32
CA PRO A 318 -15.46 15.52 -10.67
C PRO A 318 -15.10 14.24 -11.42
N GLY A 319 -15.45 14.18 -12.70
CA GLY A 319 -15.04 13.12 -13.62
C GLY A 319 -13.71 13.44 -14.33
N VAL A 320 -13.22 12.51 -15.14
CA VAL A 320 -11.99 12.66 -15.93
C VAL A 320 -12.05 13.92 -16.78
N ASN A 321 -13.17 14.14 -17.49
CA ASN A 321 -13.32 15.31 -18.39
C ASN A 321 -13.34 16.64 -17.64
N ASP A 322 -13.98 16.69 -16.47
CA ASP A 322 -13.99 17.90 -15.64
C ASP A 322 -12.58 18.29 -15.19
N ILE A 323 -11.81 17.31 -14.74
CA ILE A 323 -10.44 17.52 -14.25
C ILE A 323 -9.52 17.96 -15.39
N LEU A 324 -9.70 17.41 -16.59
CA LEU A 324 -8.92 17.79 -17.76
C LEU A 324 -9.29 19.19 -18.29
N ASN A 325 -10.59 19.53 -18.30
CA ASN A 325 -11.06 20.80 -18.85
C ASN A 325 -11.07 21.94 -17.83
N GLY A 326 -10.87 21.65 -16.56
CA GLY A 326 -11.06 22.57 -15.45
C GLY A 326 -12.52 22.67 -15.03
N TYR A 327 -12.76 22.84 -13.73
CA TYR A 327 -14.09 22.91 -13.15
C TYR A 327 -14.12 23.87 -11.95
N THR A 328 -15.31 24.20 -11.49
CA THR A 328 -15.48 24.98 -10.26
C THR A 328 -15.89 24.06 -9.13
N ARG A 329 -15.13 24.06 -8.05
CA ARG A 329 -15.46 23.30 -6.83
C ARG A 329 -16.72 23.84 -6.15
N PRO A 330 -17.37 23.06 -5.29
CA PRO A 330 -18.52 23.54 -4.52
C PRO A 330 -18.23 24.75 -3.63
N ASP A 331 -16.97 24.94 -3.21
CA ASP A 331 -16.51 26.10 -2.45
C ASP A 331 -16.30 27.37 -3.32
N GLY A 332 -16.60 27.31 -4.63
CA GLY A 332 -16.44 28.38 -5.58
C GLY A 332 -15.02 28.54 -6.14
N LYS A 333 -14.05 27.75 -5.68
CA LYS A 333 -12.67 27.78 -6.20
C LYS A 333 -12.61 27.14 -7.58
N ARG A 334 -12.02 27.87 -8.54
CA ARG A 334 -11.76 27.33 -9.89
C ARG A 334 -10.53 26.43 -9.88
N GLU A 335 -10.68 25.19 -10.33
CA GLU A 335 -9.59 24.30 -10.68
C GLU A 335 -9.18 24.55 -12.14
N LEU A 336 -7.86 24.66 -12.35
CA LEU A 336 -7.29 24.91 -13.67
C LEU A 336 -7.41 23.70 -14.58
N SER A 337 -7.54 23.94 -15.88
CA SER A 337 -7.48 22.87 -16.89
C SER A 337 -6.08 22.25 -16.96
N ALA A 338 -5.99 21.07 -17.56
CA ALA A 338 -4.73 20.40 -17.82
C ALA A 338 -3.77 21.27 -18.63
N GLU A 339 -4.26 21.94 -19.67
CA GLU A 339 -3.49 22.85 -20.52
C GLU A 339 -2.95 24.06 -19.75
N GLU A 340 -3.77 24.66 -18.87
CA GLU A 340 -3.34 25.77 -18.01
C GLU A 340 -2.24 25.32 -17.04
N LYS A 341 -2.39 24.14 -16.43
CA LYS A 341 -1.38 23.54 -15.53
C LYS A 341 -0.08 23.22 -16.29
N MET A 342 -0.18 22.62 -17.48
CA MET A 342 0.98 22.32 -18.34
C MET A 342 1.72 23.59 -18.78
N LEU A 343 1.00 24.66 -19.11
CA LEU A 343 1.60 25.96 -19.46
C LEU A 343 2.37 26.54 -18.26
N ARG A 344 1.77 26.54 -17.07
CA ARG A 344 2.44 26.99 -15.84
C ARG A 344 3.67 26.15 -15.51
N GLY A 345 3.59 24.84 -15.67
CA GLY A 345 4.73 23.95 -15.49
C GLY A 345 5.89 24.27 -16.43
N ARG A 346 5.61 24.52 -17.72
CA ARG A 346 6.64 24.97 -18.68
C ARG A 346 7.24 26.32 -18.30
N ASN A 347 6.42 27.26 -17.80
CA ASN A 347 6.90 28.56 -17.31
C ASN A 347 7.82 28.38 -16.09
N ALA A 348 7.46 27.51 -15.14
CA ALA A 348 8.29 27.18 -13.98
C ALA A 348 9.66 26.60 -14.38
N ILE A 349 9.68 25.64 -15.33
CA ILE A 349 10.92 25.06 -15.86
C ILE A 349 11.81 26.12 -16.50
N THR A 350 11.23 27.01 -17.32
CA THR A 350 11.95 28.09 -18.00
C THR A 350 12.50 29.11 -17.00
N ALA A 351 11.67 29.55 -16.05
CA ALA A 351 12.06 30.49 -15.00
C ALA A 351 13.18 29.92 -14.11
N LEU A 352 13.13 28.62 -13.78
CA LEU A 352 14.18 27.95 -13.01
C LEU A 352 15.51 27.92 -13.76
N ALA A 353 15.48 27.61 -15.06
CA ALA A 353 16.67 27.60 -15.91
C ALA A 353 17.32 29.00 -16.00
N GLU A 354 16.49 30.03 -16.16
CA GLU A 354 16.94 31.43 -16.22
C GLU A 354 17.48 31.89 -14.85
N TYR A 355 16.76 31.61 -13.75
CA TYR A 355 17.19 31.93 -12.39
C TYR A 355 18.58 31.36 -12.09
N ARG A 356 18.81 30.08 -12.37
CA ARG A 356 20.11 29.44 -12.14
C ARG A 356 21.22 30.02 -13.00
N LYS A 357 20.92 30.31 -14.29
CA LYS A 357 21.90 30.92 -15.21
C LYS A 357 22.31 32.29 -14.73
N LEU A 358 21.37 33.15 -14.34
CA LEU A 358 21.63 34.50 -13.85
C LEU A 358 22.39 34.49 -12.52
N LYS A 359 21.94 33.64 -11.57
CA LYS A 359 22.58 33.55 -10.27
C LYS A 359 24.02 33.04 -10.34
N ALA A 360 24.31 32.13 -11.29
CA ALA A 360 25.67 31.65 -11.55
C ALA A 360 26.56 32.75 -12.20
N ALA A 361 25.97 33.69 -12.96
CA ALA A 361 26.69 34.79 -13.59
C ALA A 361 26.86 35.98 -12.65
N ASP A 362 25.83 36.37 -11.92
CA ASP A 362 25.79 37.46 -10.94
C ASP A 362 24.75 37.15 -9.85
N ALA A 363 25.23 36.85 -8.65
CA ALA A 363 24.38 36.52 -7.50
C ALA A 363 23.48 37.71 -7.03
N ASN A 364 23.76 38.93 -7.49
CA ASN A 364 23.02 40.14 -7.16
C ASN A 364 22.21 40.73 -8.34
N ASP A 365 22.01 39.92 -9.41
CA ASP A 365 21.21 40.39 -10.57
C ASP A 365 19.78 40.79 -10.12
N LYS A 366 19.36 41.97 -10.51
CA LYS A 366 18.06 42.59 -10.12
C LYS A 366 16.83 41.78 -10.57
N ARG A 367 16.98 40.87 -11.53
CA ARG A 367 15.89 40.00 -12.03
C ARG A 367 15.63 38.77 -11.14
N LEU A 368 16.59 38.40 -10.30
CA LEU A 368 16.47 37.21 -9.44
C LEU A 368 15.25 37.22 -8.52
N PRO A 369 14.90 38.34 -7.83
CA PRO A 369 13.70 38.39 -6.99
C PRO A 369 12.40 38.14 -7.77
N GLN A 370 12.28 38.71 -8.96
CA GLN A 370 11.10 38.55 -9.82
C GLN A 370 10.95 37.11 -10.31
N LEU A 371 12.07 36.48 -10.71
CA LEU A 371 12.07 35.08 -11.11
C LEU A 371 11.76 34.15 -9.93
N ALA A 372 12.24 34.46 -8.74
CA ALA A 372 11.92 33.71 -7.53
C ALA A 372 10.42 33.78 -7.19
N GLU A 373 9.81 34.93 -7.33
CA GLU A 373 8.36 35.12 -7.13
C GLU A 373 7.55 34.32 -8.18
N GLN A 374 7.96 34.39 -9.45
CA GLN A 374 7.34 33.61 -10.51
C GLN A 374 7.47 32.09 -10.23
N LEU A 375 8.65 31.64 -9.83
CA LEU A 375 8.87 30.25 -9.42
C LEU A 375 7.93 29.85 -8.29
N LYS A 376 7.84 30.65 -7.23
CA LYS A 376 6.94 30.36 -6.10
C LYS A 376 5.48 30.17 -6.54
N LYS A 377 5.03 30.96 -7.53
CA LYS A 377 3.66 30.89 -8.08
C LYS A 377 3.41 29.66 -8.96
N ASP A 378 4.40 29.26 -9.78
CA ASP A 378 4.23 28.25 -10.82
C ASP A 378 4.81 26.86 -10.42
N MET A 379 5.62 26.82 -9.35
CA MET A 379 6.23 25.58 -8.83
C MET A 379 5.24 24.46 -8.47
N PRO A 380 4.04 24.75 -7.93
CA PRO A 380 3.03 23.70 -7.71
C PRO A 380 2.63 22.93 -8.97
N TYR A 381 2.91 23.50 -10.15
CA TYR A 381 2.62 22.87 -11.45
C TYR A 381 3.88 22.40 -12.18
N PHE A 382 5.02 22.39 -11.53
CA PHE A 382 6.32 22.09 -12.16
C PHE A 382 6.32 20.77 -12.92
N GLY A 383 5.76 19.72 -12.31
CA GLY A 383 5.67 18.40 -12.92
C GLY A 383 4.87 18.36 -14.23
N TYR A 384 3.84 19.20 -14.34
CA TYR A 384 3.04 19.29 -15.57
C TYR A 384 3.82 19.79 -16.78
N GLY A 385 4.93 20.50 -16.56
CA GLY A 385 5.79 20.99 -17.64
C GLY A 385 6.49 19.89 -18.44
N TYR A 386 6.58 18.67 -17.90
CA TYR A 386 7.13 17.48 -18.56
C TYR A 386 6.08 16.70 -19.36
N ILE A 387 4.80 16.95 -19.14
CA ILE A 387 3.69 16.26 -19.79
C ILE A 387 3.53 16.82 -21.21
N LYS A 388 3.46 15.93 -22.19
CA LYS A 388 3.35 16.29 -23.61
C LYS A 388 1.90 16.38 -24.08
N ASP A 389 1.08 15.42 -23.65
CA ASP A 389 -0.34 15.34 -23.95
C ASP A 389 -1.15 15.23 -22.65
N ARG A 390 -2.28 15.95 -22.57
CA ARG A 390 -3.18 15.89 -21.41
C ARG A 390 -3.72 14.48 -21.13
N ALA A 391 -3.78 13.61 -22.15
CA ALA A 391 -4.18 12.21 -21.98
C ALA A 391 -3.21 11.42 -21.09
N GLU A 392 -1.94 11.82 -21.02
CA GLU A 392 -0.95 11.20 -20.12
C GLU A 392 -1.29 11.40 -18.63
N LEU A 393 -2.10 12.43 -18.31
CA LEU A 393 -2.56 12.69 -16.92
C LEU A 393 -3.62 11.70 -16.44
N VAL A 394 -4.20 10.91 -17.35
CA VAL A 394 -5.26 9.96 -17.01
C VAL A 394 -4.64 8.59 -16.75
N PRO A 395 -4.72 8.06 -15.52
CA PRO A 395 -4.27 6.72 -15.21
C PRO A 395 -4.99 5.67 -16.06
N TYR A 396 -4.40 4.49 -16.21
CA TYR A 396 -5.03 3.41 -16.97
C TYR A 396 -6.33 2.95 -16.27
N ILE A 397 -7.46 3.44 -16.75
CA ILE A 397 -8.79 3.28 -16.14
C ILE A 397 -9.14 1.81 -15.91
N PRO A 398 -9.02 0.88 -16.90
CA PRO A 398 -9.50 -0.48 -16.71
C PRO A 398 -8.88 -1.20 -15.52
N VAL A 399 -7.57 -1.12 -15.38
CA VAL A 399 -6.86 -1.79 -14.27
C VAL A 399 -7.26 -1.18 -12.92
N ASN A 400 -7.32 0.15 -12.82
CA ASN A 400 -7.74 0.82 -11.59
C ASN A 400 -9.19 0.46 -11.23
N PHE A 401 -10.08 0.46 -12.22
CA PHE A 401 -11.48 0.13 -12.06
C PHE A 401 -11.68 -1.29 -11.52
N TYR A 402 -11.09 -2.30 -12.16
CA TYR A 402 -11.26 -3.68 -11.74
C TYR A 402 -10.52 -4.00 -10.44
N ALA A 403 -9.32 -3.46 -10.23
CA ALA A 403 -8.57 -3.63 -8.99
C ALA A 403 -9.35 -3.11 -7.78
N PHE A 404 -9.97 -1.93 -7.89
CA PHE A 404 -10.80 -1.40 -6.81
C PHE A 404 -11.99 -2.31 -6.48
N ARG A 405 -12.68 -2.83 -7.50
CA ARG A 405 -13.83 -3.74 -7.30
C ARG A 405 -13.41 -5.08 -6.71
N VAL A 406 -12.28 -5.62 -7.14
CA VAL A 406 -11.70 -6.84 -6.55
C VAL A 406 -11.37 -6.62 -5.08
N MET A 407 -10.68 -5.53 -4.74
CA MET A 407 -10.35 -5.18 -3.36
C MET A 407 -11.59 -5.11 -2.47
N VAL A 408 -12.59 -4.31 -2.87
CA VAL A 408 -13.81 -4.10 -2.08
C VAL A 408 -14.67 -5.36 -2.05
N GLY A 409 -14.91 -5.99 -3.19
CA GLY A 409 -15.78 -7.17 -3.29
C GLY A 409 -15.23 -8.36 -2.51
N VAL A 410 -13.95 -8.64 -2.64
CA VAL A 410 -13.30 -9.71 -1.85
C VAL A 410 -13.24 -9.32 -0.37
N GLY A 411 -12.97 -8.06 -0.03
CA GLY A 411 -13.01 -7.57 1.36
C GLY A 411 -14.36 -7.86 2.04
N MET A 412 -15.47 -7.58 1.36
CA MET A 412 -16.82 -7.91 1.85
C MET A 412 -17.06 -9.42 1.96
N LEU A 413 -16.56 -10.20 1.00
CA LEU A 413 -16.62 -11.67 1.06
C LEU A 413 -15.83 -12.22 2.26
N LEU A 414 -14.66 -11.65 2.58
CA LEU A 414 -13.86 -12.04 3.74
C LEU A 414 -14.58 -11.71 5.06
N LEU A 415 -15.24 -10.56 5.17
CA LEU A 415 -16.07 -10.26 6.34
C LEU A 415 -17.18 -11.31 6.52
N LEU A 416 -17.91 -11.64 5.44
CA LEU A 416 -18.94 -12.69 5.48
C LEU A 416 -18.34 -14.04 5.90
N PHE A 417 -17.19 -14.41 5.34
CA PHE A 417 -16.47 -15.62 5.71
C PHE A 417 -16.15 -15.66 7.20
N PHE A 418 -15.61 -14.58 7.78
CA PHE A 418 -15.30 -14.53 9.21
C PHE A 418 -16.54 -14.61 10.11
N LEU A 419 -17.64 -13.99 9.69
CA LEU A 419 -18.91 -14.11 10.41
C LEU A 419 -19.43 -15.57 10.42
N VAL A 420 -19.35 -16.24 9.28
CA VAL A 420 -19.81 -17.64 9.15
C VAL A 420 -18.89 -18.58 9.93
N ILE A 421 -17.57 -18.53 9.70
CA ILE A 421 -16.64 -19.44 10.37
C ILE A 421 -16.57 -19.16 11.86
N GLY A 422 -16.67 -17.90 12.28
CA GLY A 422 -16.74 -17.50 13.68
C GLY A 422 -18.01 -18.04 14.35
N HIS A 423 -19.17 -17.85 13.74
CA HIS A 423 -20.42 -18.40 14.24
C HIS A 423 -20.32 -19.93 14.47
N VAL A 424 -19.80 -20.65 13.47
CA VAL A 424 -19.62 -22.10 13.57
C VAL A 424 -18.62 -22.48 14.68
N ALA A 425 -17.48 -21.78 14.78
CA ALA A 425 -16.45 -22.09 15.77
C ALA A 425 -16.89 -21.83 17.23
N TRP A 426 -17.75 -20.82 17.44
CA TRP A 426 -18.19 -20.42 18.79
C TRP A 426 -19.48 -21.10 19.24
N ARG A 427 -20.44 -21.30 18.34
CA ARG A 427 -21.79 -21.82 18.66
C ARG A 427 -21.96 -23.31 18.39
N GLN A 428 -21.08 -23.87 17.58
CA GLN A 428 -21.18 -25.25 17.10
C GLN A 428 -19.81 -25.94 17.22
N ASP A 429 -19.79 -27.25 17.01
CA ASP A 429 -18.52 -27.99 16.93
C ASP A 429 -18.02 -27.95 15.48
N ILE A 430 -17.07 -27.06 15.22
CA ILE A 430 -16.50 -26.89 13.87
C ILE A 430 -15.83 -28.19 13.36
N THR A 431 -15.40 -29.09 14.25
CA THR A 431 -14.77 -30.34 13.87
C THR A 431 -15.76 -31.35 13.26
N LYS A 432 -17.06 -31.16 13.53
CA LYS A 432 -18.16 -32.01 13.03
C LYS A 432 -18.86 -31.43 11.81
N ARG A 433 -18.45 -30.26 11.35
CA ARG A 433 -19.05 -29.59 10.20
C ARG A 433 -18.52 -30.11 8.86
N GLY A 434 -19.29 -29.82 7.80
CA GLY A 434 -18.98 -30.30 6.45
C GLY A 434 -17.67 -29.72 5.88
N ARG A 435 -17.01 -30.54 5.08
CA ARG A 435 -15.73 -30.23 4.42
C ARG A 435 -15.76 -28.95 3.56
N TRP A 436 -16.94 -28.55 3.08
CA TRP A 436 -17.09 -27.37 2.23
C TRP A 436 -16.60 -26.06 2.91
N LEU A 437 -16.88 -25.88 4.23
CA LEU A 437 -16.42 -24.70 4.97
C LEU A 437 -14.90 -24.68 5.12
N TRP A 438 -14.29 -25.85 5.35
CA TRP A 438 -12.84 -25.95 5.47
C TRP A 438 -12.15 -25.74 4.13
N MET A 439 -12.72 -26.21 3.01
CA MET A 439 -12.23 -25.92 1.66
C MET A 439 -12.38 -24.44 1.30
N ALA A 440 -13.51 -23.84 1.68
CA ALA A 440 -13.72 -22.40 1.51
C ALA A 440 -12.63 -21.58 2.22
N ALA A 441 -12.25 -21.95 3.46
CA ALA A 441 -11.16 -21.28 4.19
C ALA A 441 -9.81 -21.33 3.43
N LEU A 442 -9.51 -22.46 2.77
CA LEU A 442 -8.29 -22.56 1.94
C LEU A 442 -8.37 -21.65 0.71
N LEU A 443 -9.55 -21.50 0.10
CA LEU A 443 -9.76 -20.61 -1.04
C LEU A 443 -9.71 -19.14 -0.64
N MET A 444 -10.13 -18.77 0.57
CA MET A 444 -10.06 -17.38 1.06
C MET A 444 -8.62 -16.89 1.17
N LEU A 445 -7.63 -17.78 1.36
CA LEU A 445 -6.23 -17.36 1.50
C LEU A 445 -5.68 -16.66 0.25
N PRO A 446 -5.67 -17.25 -0.95
CA PRO A 446 -5.25 -16.53 -2.14
C PRO A 446 -6.12 -15.31 -2.44
N LEU A 447 -7.43 -15.35 -2.16
CA LEU A 447 -8.31 -14.20 -2.36
C LEU A 447 -7.94 -13.02 -1.46
N ALA A 448 -7.52 -13.26 -0.20
CA ALA A 448 -7.07 -12.20 0.70
C ALA A 448 -5.81 -11.49 0.16
N TYR A 449 -4.86 -12.24 -0.38
CA TYR A 449 -3.69 -11.67 -1.05
C TYR A 449 -4.06 -10.90 -2.31
N ILE A 450 -4.92 -11.46 -3.16
CA ILE A 450 -5.39 -10.78 -4.38
C ILE A 450 -6.07 -9.45 -4.03
N ALA A 451 -6.90 -9.41 -3.00
CA ALA A 451 -7.54 -8.16 -2.55
C ALA A 451 -6.52 -7.13 -2.03
N SER A 452 -5.52 -7.60 -1.27
CA SER A 452 -4.47 -6.75 -0.74
C SER A 452 -3.58 -6.16 -1.84
N GLU A 453 -3.17 -6.97 -2.82
CA GLU A 453 -2.42 -6.52 -4.00
C GLU A 453 -3.25 -5.59 -4.89
N ALA A 454 -4.54 -5.87 -5.06
CA ALA A 454 -5.45 -4.99 -5.79
C ALA A 454 -5.53 -3.59 -5.17
N GLY A 455 -5.48 -3.50 -3.84
CA GLY A 455 -5.38 -2.21 -3.13
C GLY A 455 -4.11 -1.43 -3.49
N TRP A 456 -2.96 -2.09 -3.55
CA TRP A 456 -1.70 -1.47 -4.00
C TRP A 456 -1.73 -1.08 -5.47
N ILE A 457 -2.32 -1.90 -6.34
CA ILE A 457 -2.52 -1.54 -7.75
C ILE A 457 -3.29 -0.23 -7.87
N VAL A 458 -4.40 -0.07 -7.15
CA VAL A 458 -5.16 1.20 -7.13
C VAL A 458 -4.33 2.35 -6.58
N ALA A 459 -3.59 2.12 -5.50
CA ALA A 459 -2.78 3.17 -4.89
C ALA A 459 -1.67 3.68 -5.83
N GLU A 460 -0.97 2.78 -6.53
CA GLU A 460 0.25 3.08 -7.28
C GLU A 460 -0.01 3.35 -8.77
N LEU A 461 -0.85 2.55 -9.44
CA LEU A 461 -1.24 2.82 -10.82
C LEU A 461 -2.22 3.99 -10.91
N GLY A 462 -3.08 4.17 -9.90
CA GLY A 462 -4.02 5.29 -9.85
C GLY A 462 -3.36 6.66 -9.69
N ARG A 463 -2.09 6.73 -9.25
CA ARG A 463 -1.35 7.99 -9.18
C ARG A 463 -0.52 8.30 -10.43
N GLN A 464 -0.43 7.40 -11.39
CA GLN A 464 0.32 7.67 -12.62
C GLN A 464 -0.30 8.86 -13.39
N PRO A 465 0.53 9.71 -14.04
CA PRO A 465 1.97 9.53 -14.33
C PRO A 465 2.92 9.99 -13.21
N TRP A 466 2.44 10.26 -12.03
CA TRP A 466 3.20 10.89 -10.96
C TRP A 466 4.07 9.92 -10.16
N ALA A 467 5.33 10.24 -9.97
CA ALA A 467 6.16 9.74 -8.88
C ALA A 467 5.88 10.52 -7.59
N ILE A 468 5.77 11.87 -7.70
CA ILE A 468 5.28 12.74 -6.64
C ILE A 468 4.14 13.56 -7.24
N GLN A 469 2.98 13.51 -6.61
CA GLN A 469 1.76 14.13 -7.11
C GLN A 469 2.00 15.58 -7.53
N ASP A 470 1.67 15.91 -8.76
CA ASP A 470 1.76 17.24 -9.41
C ASP A 470 3.19 17.83 -9.55
N MET A 471 4.17 17.31 -8.80
CA MET A 471 5.53 17.87 -8.73
C MET A 471 6.54 17.13 -9.60
N LEU A 472 6.53 15.78 -9.59
CA LEU A 472 7.53 14.99 -10.30
C LEU A 472 6.87 13.82 -11.04
N PRO A 473 6.79 13.88 -12.37
CA PRO A 473 6.31 12.73 -13.13
C PRO A 473 7.35 11.62 -13.18
N THR A 474 6.90 10.39 -13.40
CA THR A 474 7.74 9.19 -13.47
C THR A 474 8.89 9.33 -14.47
N VAL A 475 8.65 9.98 -15.62
CA VAL A 475 9.67 10.23 -16.64
C VAL A 475 10.86 11.06 -16.12
N ALA A 476 10.65 11.96 -15.18
CA ALA A 476 11.70 12.79 -14.60
C ALA A 476 12.35 12.16 -13.35
N ALA A 477 11.75 11.11 -12.80
CA ALA A 477 12.15 10.46 -11.55
C ALA A 477 13.20 9.35 -11.74
N VAL A 478 13.24 8.70 -12.91
CA VAL A 478 14.13 7.57 -13.20
C VAL A 478 15.61 7.99 -13.28
N SER A 479 16.49 7.07 -12.91
CA SER A 479 17.95 7.22 -13.05
C SER A 479 18.37 7.22 -14.52
N ASP A 480 19.51 7.84 -14.80
CA ASP A 480 20.15 7.78 -16.14
C ASP A 480 20.92 6.45 -16.29
N LEU A 481 20.19 5.42 -16.72
CA LEU A 481 20.69 4.05 -16.90
C LEU A 481 20.43 3.56 -18.32
N LYS A 482 21.08 2.46 -18.69
CA LYS A 482 20.74 1.74 -19.92
C LYS A 482 19.55 0.83 -19.69
N SER A 483 18.53 0.89 -20.54
CA SER A 483 17.32 0.06 -20.43
C SER A 483 17.62 -1.45 -20.36
N GLY A 484 18.63 -1.94 -21.09
CA GLY A 484 19.08 -3.33 -21.04
C GLY A 484 19.64 -3.76 -19.67
N SER A 485 20.28 -2.84 -18.92
CA SER A 485 20.76 -3.16 -17.56
C SER A 485 19.60 -3.33 -16.59
N VAL A 486 18.59 -2.48 -16.68
CA VAL A 486 17.39 -2.57 -15.84
C VAL A 486 16.57 -3.81 -16.20
N ALA A 487 16.43 -4.13 -17.49
CA ALA A 487 15.78 -5.37 -17.93
C ALA A 487 16.50 -6.61 -17.38
N LEU A 488 17.84 -6.63 -17.39
CA LEU A 488 18.61 -7.74 -16.82
C LEU A 488 18.35 -7.91 -15.32
N THR A 489 18.39 -6.82 -14.54
CA THR A 489 18.14 -6.87 -13.10
C THR A 489 16.69 -7.26 -12.80
N PHE A 490 15.71 -6.83 -13.61
CA PHE A 490 14.33 -7.28 -13.52
C PHE A 490 14.21 -8.82 -13.59
N PHE A 491 14.84 -9.46 -14.58
CA PHE A 491 14.78 -10.91 -14.72
C PHE A 491 15.55 -11.63 -13.60
N ILE A 492 16.67 -11.08 -13.13
CA ILE A 492 17.40 -11.63 -11.97
C ILE A 492 16.49 -11.60 -10.73
N PHE A 493 15.82 -10.49 -10.46
CA PHE A 493 14.92 -10.36 -9.30
C PHE A 493 13.67 -11.23 -9.46
N LEU A 494 13.10 -11.35 -10.65
CA LEU A 494 11.99 -12.25 -10.91
C LEU A 494 12.33 -13.69 -10.52
N VAL A 495 13.49 -14.18 -10.94
CA VAL A 495 13.95 -15.54 -10.62
C VAL A 495 14.25 -15.65 -9.13
N LEU A 496 14.98 -14.70 -8.54
CA LEU A 496 15.35 -14.72 -7.12
C LEU A 496 14.11 -14.73 -6.22
N PHE A 497 13.18 -13.79 -6.42
CA PHE A 497 11.97 -13.70 -5.59
C PHE A 497 11.05 -14.90 -5.77
N THR A 498 10.95 -15.43 -6.98
CA THR A 498 10.21 -16.68 -7.23
C THR A 498 10.80 -17.85 -6.45
N LEU A 499 12.14 -17.99 -6.43
CA LEU A 499 12.82 -19.03 -5.67
C LEU A 499 12.62 -18.85 -4.15
N LEU A 500 12.70 -17.61 -3.65
CA LEU A 500 12.43 -17.30 -2.24
C LEU A 500 10.99 -17.65 -1.85
N LEU A 501 10.01 -17.28 -2.66
CA LEU A 501 8.60 -17.63 -2.43
C LEU A 501 8.37 -19.15 -2.44
N ILE A 502 8.96 -19.87 -3.39
CA ILE A 502 8.88 -21.33 -3.44
C ILE A 502 9.53 -21.94 -2.19
N ALA A 503 10.67 -21.43 -1.77
CA ALA A 503 11.36 -21.90 -0.57
C ALA A 503 10.50 -21.68 0.68
N GLU A 504 9.93 -20.48 0.84
CA GLU A 504 9.02 -20.16 1.94
C GLU A 504 7.82 -21.12 2.00
N ILE A 505 7.07 -21.21 0.88
CA ILE A 505 5.90 -22.08 0.81
C ILE A 505 6.28 -23.54 1.17
N ARG A 506 7.41 -24.04 0.66
CA ARG A 506 7.89 -25.40 0.97
C ARG A 506 8.24 -25.56 2.44
N ILE A 507 8.93 -24.58 3.06
CA ILE A 507 9.31 -24.60 4.47
C ILE A 507 8.05 -24.53 5.34
N MET A 508 7.14 -23.59 5.08
CA MET A 508 5.87 -23.48 5.81
C MET A 508 5.04 -24.75 5.72
N CYS A 509 4.86 -25.29 4.51
CA CYS A 509 4.17 -26.56 4.30
C CYS A 509 4.82 -27.72 5.06
N ARG A 510 6.16 -27.75 5.15
CA ARG A 510 6.89 -28.77 5.93
C ARG A 510 6.65 -28.58 7.43
N VAL A 511 6.71 -27.36 7.94
CA VAL A 511 6.42 -27.04 9.35
C VAL A 511 4.99 -27.49 9.70
N ILE A 512 4.00 -27.11 8.87
CA ILE A 512 2.60 -27.47 9.07
C ILE A 512 2.40 -29.00 9.02
N LYS A 513 2.95 -29.68 8.02
CA LYS A 513 2.78 -31.13 7.84
C LYS A 513 3.43 -31.96 8.95
N ASN A 514 4.60 -31.55 9.41
CA ASN A 514 5.41 -32.28 10.38
C ASN A 514 5.15 -31.89 11.83
N TYR A 515 4.26 -30.91 12.06
CA TYR A 515 3.93 -30.52 13.43
C TYR A 515 3.32 -31.67 14.19
N LYS A 516 3.88 -31.93 15.36
CA LYS A 516 3.37 -32.88 16.38
C LYS A 516 3.48 -32.15 17.71
N PRO A 517 2.41 -32.05 18.50
CA PRO A 517 2.49 -31.48 19.84
C PRO A 517 3.44 -32.35 20.69
N GLN A 518 4.29 -31.71 21.48
CA GLN A 518 5.24 -32.40 22.35
C GLN A 518 4.59 -32.90 23.64
N ILE A 519 3.37 -32.42 23.91
CA ILE A 519 2.63 -32.78 25.13
C ILE A 519 1.35 -33.45 24.67
N GLU A 520 1.22 -34.76 24.99
CA GLU A 520 -0.08 -35.43 24.94
C GLU A 520 -1.03 -34.67 25.86
N SER A 521 -2.23 -34.36 25.37
CA SER A 521 -3.29 -33.67 26.11
C SER A 521 -3.60 -34.43 27.41
N ALA A 522 -2.91 -34.07 28.47
CA ALA A 522 -3.43 -34.34 29.79
C ALA A 522 -4.53 -33.28 30.04
N ASP A 523 -5.77 -33.72 30.03
CA ASP A 523 -7.09 -33.14 30.30
C ASP A 523 -7.24 -31.65 30.70
#